data_32885bacbc3ed7693b8677e64e8a8054
#
_entry.id   32885bacbc3ed7693b8677e64e8a8054
#
_cell.length_a   1.000
_cell.length_b   1.000
_cell.length_c   1.000
_cell.angle_alpha   90.00
_cell.angle_beta   90.00
_cell.angle_gamma   90.00
#
_symmetry.space_group_name_H-M   'P 1'
#
loop_
_entity.id
_entity.type
_entity.pdbx_description
1 polymer ?
#
loop_
_entity_poly.entity_id
_entity_poly.type
_entity_poly.pdbx_seq_one_letter_code
_entity_poly.pdbx_strand_id
1 'polypeptide(L)'
;MEFLPIGSVRLGGRIEEKMRVFFYERIFSDFAEKYILPEAENALKEQADDNTPIGYWQGEFWGKLMLSACRVQRYTGDAELKEKIRNSVYRVMKFARTDGYINSYKDSANV
;
A
#
# COMPACT_ATOMS: atom_id res chain seq x y z
N MET A 1 12.56 -15.27 -20.72
CA MET A 1 12.28 -13.83 -20.80
C MET A 1 13.07 -13.17 -19.68
N GLU A 2 14.07 -12.38 -19.99
CA GLU A 2 14.85 -11.65 -18.99
C GLU A 2 14.24 -10.25 -18.83
N PHE A 3 14.04 -9.84 -17.59
CA PHE A 3 13.62 -8.47 -17.31
C PHE A 3 14.82 -7.54 -17.31
N LEU A 4 14.64 -6.33 -17.80
CA LEU A 4 15.66 -5.29 -17.69
C LEU A 4 16.02 -5.03 -16.22
N PRO A 5 17.29 -4.78 -15.90
CA PRO A 5 17.67 -4.42 -14.54
C PRO A 5 16.92 -3.19 -14.02
N ILE A 6 16.68 -3.16 -12.72
CA ILE A 6 16.03 -2.02 -12.06
C ILE A 6 16.84 -0.75 -12.34
N GLY A 7 16.16 0.32 -12.78
CA GLY A 7 16.79 1.61 -13.07
C GLY A 7 17.45 1.72 -14.45
N SER A 8 17.43 0.65 -15.28
CA SER A 8 18.00 0.70 -16.64
C SER A 8 17.15 1.48 -17.65
N VAL A 9 15.87 1.73 -17.33
CA VAL A 9 14.96 2.52 -18.16
C VAL A 9 14.59 3.80 -17.43
N ARG A 10 14.73 4.94 -18.10
CA ARG A 10 14.29 6.25 -17.62
C ARG A 10 13.27 6.81 -18.60
N LEU A 11 12.12 7.18 -18.07
CA LEU A 11 11.09 7.92 -18.81
C LEU A 11 11.37 9.40 -18.58
N GLY A 12 11.68 10.14 -19.63
CA GLY A 12 11.91 11.58 -19.51
C GLY A 12 10.64 12.40 -19.73
N GLY A 13 10.75 13.71 -19.48
CA GLY A 13 9.76 14.69 -19.84
C GLY A 13 8.42 14.53 -19.13
N ARG A 14 7.34 14.72 -19.88
CA ARG A 14 5.98 14.85 -19.34
C ARG A 14 5.44 13.61 -18.61
N ILE A 15 5.91 12.44 -18.99
CA ILE A 15 5.48 11.17 -18.35
C ILE A 15 6.08 11.06 -16.97
N GLU A 16 7.37 11.31 -16.84
CA GLU A 16 8.07 11.29 -15.55
C GLU A 16 7.50 12.36 -14.61
N GLU A 17 7.28 13.57 -15.10
CA GLU A 17 6.65 14.66 -14.34
C GLU A 17 5.28 14.25 -13.77
N LYS A 18 4.41 13.68 -14.61
CA LYS A 18 3.09 13.21 -14.17
C LYS A 18 3.17 12.06 -13.18
N MET A 19 4.12 11.15 -13.35
CA MET A 19 4.39 10.09 -12.37
C MET A 19 4.78 10.66 -11.01
N ARG A 20 5.69 11.65 -10.99
CA ARG A 20 6.14 12.29 -9.76
C ARG A 20 4.98 12.99 -9.05
N VAL A 21 4.22 13.82 -9.77
CA VAL A 21 3.03 14.51 -9.23
C VAL A 21 2.03 13.52 -8.68
N PHE A 22 1.67 12.49 -9.44
CA PHE A 22 0.70 11.50 -8.99
C PHE A 22 1.17 10.78 -7.72
N PHE A 23 2.43 10.47 -7.64
CA PHE A 23 2.95 9.63 -6.57
C PHE A 23 3.25 10.44 -5.30
N TYR A 24 4.03 11.51 -5.42
CA TYR A 24 4.49 12.27 -4.26
C TYR A 24 3.47 13.32 -3.76
N GLU A 25 2.63 13.84 -4.65
CA GLU A 25 1.62 14.84 -4.26
C GLU A 25 0.24 14.25 -3.96
N ARG A 26 0.01 12.97 -4.30
CA ARG A 26 -1.28 12.31 -4.03
C ARG A 26 -1.16 11.07 -3.18
N ILE A 27 -0.46 10.03 -3.67
CA ILE A 27 -0.45 8.72 -2.99
C ILE A 27 0.37 8.73 -1.70
N PHE A 28 1.54 9.35 -1.72
CA PHE A 28 2.44 9.51 -0.56
C PHE A 28 2.64 10.98 -0.16
N SER A 29 1.63 11.82 -0.39
CA SER A 29 1.58 13.16 0.19
C SER A 29 1.42 13.08 1.72
N ASP A 30 1.79 14.15 2.41
CA ASP A 30 1.59 14.26 3.87
C ASP A 30 0.14 13.99 4.27
N PHE A 31 -0.81 14.43 3.45
CA PHE A 31 -2.23 14.14 3.66
C PHE A 31 -2.54 12.66 3.56
N ALA A 32 -2.05 11.99 2.52
CA ALA A 32 -2.28 10.57 2.33
C ALA A 32 -1.63 9.72 3.42
N GLU A 33 -0.40 10.06 3.83
CA GLU A 33 0.30 9.38 4.92
C GLU A 33 -0.39 9.57 6.26
N LYS A 34 -0.98 10.74 6.50
CA LYS A 34 -1.63 11.04 7.77
C LYS A 34 -3.05 10.49 7.88
N TYR A 35 -3.80 10.47 6.79
CA TYR A 35 -5.24 10.18 6.84
C TYR A 35 -5.67 8.95 6.02
N ILE A 36 -5.04 8.69 4.87
CA ILE A 36 -5.47 7.63 3.96
C ILE A 36 -4.78 6.31 4.27
N LEU A 37 -3.47 6.34 4.42
CA LEU A 37 -2.68 5.13 4.64
C LEU A 37 -3.03 4.41 5.95
N PRO A 38 -3.20 5.11 7.10
CA PRO A 38 -3.63 4.47 8.33
C PRO A 38 -5.00 3.80 8.23
N GLU A 39 -5.95 4.41 7.53
CA GLU A 39 -7.27 3.81 7.29
C GLU A 39 -7.18 2.56 6.44
N ALA A 40 -6.38 2.60 5.36
CA ALA A 40 -6.15 1.46 4.50
C ALA A 40 -5.43 0.29 5.22
N GLU A 41 -4.51 0.59 6.13
CA GLU A 41 -3.82 -0.39 6.98
C GLU A 41 -4.78 -0.98 8.02
N ASN A 42 -5.55 -0.13 8.72
CA ASN A 42 -6.52 -0.55 9.73
C ASN A 42 -7.63 -1.42 9.16
N ALA A 43 -7.93 -1.29 7.87
CA ALA A 43 -8.89 -2.16 7.20
C ALA A 43 -8.47 -3.64 7.18
N LEU A 44 -7.18 -3.92 7.38
CA LEU A 44 -6.65 -5.29 7.49
C LEU A 44 -6.62 -5.78 8.94
N LYS A 45 -7.01 -4.94 9.90
CA LYS A 45 -7.18 -5.36 11.28
C LYS A 45 -8.50 -6.11 11.39
N GLU A 46 -8.45 -7.34 11.93
CA GLU A 46 -9.66 -8.11 12.21
C GLU A 46 -10.59 -7.29 13.11
N GLN A 47 -11.78 -7.00 12.62
CA GLN A 47 -12.73 -6.20 13.38
C GLN A 47 -13.62 -7.09 14.22
N ALA A 48 -13.53 -6.88 15.52
CA ALA A 48 -14.35 -7.57 16.49
C ALA A 48 -15.81 -7.08 16.53
N ASP A 49 -16.11 -5.92 15.90
CA ASP A 49 -17.41 -5.27 16.03
C ASP A 49 -18.24 -5.32 14.74
N ASP A 50 -19.50 -5.81 14.87
CA ASP A 50 -20.44 -5.95 13.76
C ASP A 50 -21.03 -4.62 13.26
N ASN A 51 -20.85 -3.53 14.00
CA ASN A 51 -21.51 -2.26 13.74
C ASN A 51 -20.72 -1.30 12.86
N THR A 52 -19.50 -1.63 12.46
CA THR A 52 -18.74 -0.76 11.58
C THR A 52 -19.08 -1.10 10.13
N PRO A 53 -19.68 -0.16 9.36
CA PRO A 53 -19.96 -0.38 7.95
C PRO A 53 -18.66 -0.33 7.16
N ILE A 54 -17.92 -1.40 7.18
CA ILE A 54 -16.70 -1.54 6.38
C ILE A 54 -17.13 -2.10 5.04
N GLY A 55 -16.90 -1.31 3.99
CA GLY A 55 -17.14 -1.78 2.64
C GLY A 55 -16.29 -3.02 2.35
N TYR A 56 -16.84 -3.96 1.60
CA TYR A 56 -16.24 -5.25 1.23
C TYR A 56 -14.87 -5.18 0.52
N TRP A 57 -14.31 -3.99 0.31
CA TRP A 57 -13.14 -3.76 -0.55
C TRP A 57 -11.91 -3.21 0.19
N GLN A 58 -11.95 -3.11 1.50
CA GLN A 58 -10.96 -2.29 2.25
C GLN A 58 -9.55 -2.85 2.21
N GLY A 59 -9.36 -4.16 2.33
CA GLY A 59 -8.04 -4.79 2.19
C GLY A 59 -7.42 -4.59 0.80
N GLU A 60 -8.25 -4.46 -0.23
CA GLU A 60 -7.84 -4.21 -1.60
C GLU A 60 -7.14 -2.85 -1.77
N PHE A 61 -7.58 -1.81 -1.06
CA PHE A 61 -7.00 -0.46 -1.18
C PHE A 61 -5.55 -0.43 -0.73
N TRP A 62 -5.23 -1.05 0.40
CA TRP A 62 -3.84 -1.15 0.85
C TRP A 62 -2.98 -1.90 -0.16
N GLY A 63 -3.45 -3.03 -0.67
CA GLY A 63 -2.74 -3.82 -1.68
C GLY A 63 -2.45 -3.04 -2.96
N LYS A 64 -3.42 -2.31 -3.48
CA LYS A 64 -3.26 -1.45 -4.67
C LYS A 64 -2.29 -0.30 -4.44
N LEU A 65 -2.35 0.31 -3.26
CA LEU A 65 -1.44 1.38 -2.86
C LEU A 65 0.00 0.87 -2.80
N MET A 66 0.22 -0.24 -2.12
CA MET A 66 1.55 -0.87 -1.98
C MET A 66 2.10 -1.36 -3.32
N LEU A 67 1.26 -1.94 -4.18
CA LEU A 67 1.68 -2.35 -5.52
C LEU A 67 2.19 -1.16 -6.35
N SER A 68 1.48 -0.04 -6.29
CA SER A 68 1.86 1.20 -6.97
C SER A 68 3.16 1.76 -6.38
N ALA A 69 3.27 1.80 -5.06
CA ALA A 69 4.45 2.25 -4.34
C ALA A 69 5.70 1.43 -4.69
N CYS A 70 5.59 0.12 -4.70
CA CYS A 70 6.69 -0.77 -5.08
C CYS A 70 7.15 -0.55 -6.52
N ARG A 71 6.22 -0.34 -7.45
CA ARG A 71 6.55 -0.06 -8.85
C ARG A 71 7.32 1.25 -9.02
N VAL A 72 6.87 2.31 -8.34
CA VAL A 72 7.56 3.60 -8.39
C VAL A 72 8.92 3.51 -7.70
N GLN A 73 9.00 2.85 -6.55
CA GLN A 73 10.28 2.66 -5.86
C GLN A 73 11.28 1.89 -6.74
N ARG A 74 10.84 0.85 -7.43
CA ARG A 74 11.70 0.11 -8.38
C ARG A 74 12.16 0.99 -9.55
N TYR A 75 11.33 1.90 -10.00
CA TYR A 75 11.67 2.83 -11.07
C TYR A 75 12.62 3.94 -10.61
N THR A 76 12.34 4.55 -9.45
CA THR A 76 13.08 5.72 -8.95
C THR A 76 14.34 5.35 -8.18
N GLY A 77 14.36 4.20 -7.51
CA GLY A 77 15.38 3.82 -6.54
C GLY A 77 15.27 4.61 -5.23
N ASP A 78 14.14 5.30 -4.98
CA ASP A 78 13.94 6.17 -3.84
C ASP A 78 14.02 5.41 -2.51
N ALA A 79 15.02 5.78 -1.69
CA ALA A 79 15.29 5.12 -0.42
C ALA A 79 14.26 5.49 0.65
N GLU A 80 13.77 6.73 0.67
CA GLU A 80 12.74 7.16 1.61
C GLU A 80 11.42 6.43 1.35
N LEU A 81 11.02 6.32 0.08
CA LEU A 81 9.85 5.56 -0.31
C LEU A 81 9.98 4.08 0.07
N LYS A 82 11.18 3.50 -0.06
CA LYS A 82 11.44 2.12 0.37
C LYS A 82 11.18 1.94 1.86
N GLU A 83 11.63 2.87 2.70
CA GLU A 83 11.37 2.82 4.14
C GLU A 83 9.90 3.04 4.48
N LYS A 84 9.19 3.92 3.78
CA LYS A 84 7.74 4.12 3.95
C LYS A 84 6.97 2.84 3.65
N ILE A 85 7.27 2.18 2.53
CA ILE A 85 6.68 0.87 2.17
C ILE A 85 6.95 -0.16 3.27
N ARG A 86 8.20 -0.30 3.68
CA ARG A 86 8.62 -1.25 4.70
C ARG A 86 7.89 -1.03 6.02
N ASN A 87 7.79 0.22 6.47
CA ASN A 87 7.10 0.58 7.69
C ASN A 87 5.59 0.27 7.62
N SER A 88 4.95 0.52 6.47
CA SER A 88 3.55 0.15 6.25
C SER A 88 3.36 -1.36 6.33
N VAL A 89 4.20 -2.14 5.67
CA VAL A 89 4.17 -3.61 5.74
C VAL A 89 4.32 -4.09 7.19
N TYR A 90 5.28 -3.55 7.95
CA TYR A 90 5.45 -3.94 9.35
C TYR A 90 4.26 -3.59 10.23
N ARG A 91 3.56 -2.47 9.96
CA ARG A 91 2.33 -2.14 10.69
C ARG A 91 1.23 -3.15 10.41
N VAL A 92 1.03 -3.50 9.14
CA VAL A 92 0.02 -4.49 8.73
C VAL A 92 0.35 -5.90 9.25
N MET A 93 1.62 -6.29 9.26
CA MET A 93 2.03 -7.59 9.82
C MET A 93 1.69 -7.75 11.31
N LYS A 94 1.54 -6.65 12.06
CA LYS A 94 1.10 -6.70 13.45
C LYS A 94 -0.36 -7.12 13.62
N PHE A 95 -1.15 -7.08 12.56
CA PHE A 95 -2.54 -7.53 12.54
C PHE A 95 -2.65 -9.02 12.22
N ALA A 96 -1.54 -9.67 11.86
CA ALA A 96 -1.53 -11.11 11.60
C ALA A 96 -1.91 -11.88 12.85
N ARG A 97 -2.74 -12.90 12.69
CA ARG A 97 -3.04 -13.89 13.72
C ARG A 97 -1.81 -14.76 13.99
N THR A 98 -1.85 -15.57 15.04
CA THR A 98 -0.77 -16.48 15.41
C THR A 98 -0.44 -17.52 14.34
N ASP A 99 -1.41 -17.84 13.48
CA ASP A 99 -1.26 -18.71 12.30
C ASP A 99 -0.73 -17.98 11.06
N GLY A 100 -0.51 -16.65 11.16
CA GLY A 100 -0.03 -15.79 10.06
C GLY A 100 -1.14 -15.24 9.16
N TYR A 101 -2.41 -15.56 9.44
CA TYR A 101 -3.53 -15.09 8.65
C TYR A 101 -3.78 -13.58 8.85
N ILE A 102 -3.99 -12.87 7.75
CA ILE A 102 -4.35 -11.45 7.71
C ILE A 102 -5.62 -11.32 6.87
N ASN A 103 -6.66 -10.68 7.41
CA ASN A 103 -7.92 -10.51 6.72
C ASN A 103 -8.56 -9.16 7.07
N SER A 104 -9.36 -8.65 6.14
CA SER A 104 -10.22 -7.47 6.34
C SER A 104 -11.67 -7.84 6.70
N TYR A 105 -11.98 -9.12 6.78
CA TYR A 105 -13.31 -9.64 7.09
C TYR A 105 -13.29 -10.43 8.40
N LYS A 106 -14.44 -10.53 9.06
CA LYS A 106 -14.63 -11.45 10.17
C LYS A 106 -14.59 -12.90 9.71
N ASP A 107 -14.19 -13.81 10.58
CA ASP A 107 -14.18 -15.26 10.30
C ASP A 107 -15.54 -15.77 9.85
N SER A 108 -16.64 -15.20 10.36
CA SER A 108 -18.01 -15.54 9.95
C SER A 108 -18.38 -15.13 8.52
N ALA A 109 -17.57 -14.28 7.88
CA ALA A 109 -17.79 -13.84 6.50
C ALA A 109 -17.02 -14.67 5.46
N ASN A 110 -16.30 -15.68 5.90
CA ASN A 110 -15.44 -16.53 5.05
C ASN A 110 -16.10 -17.87 4.69
N VAL A 111 -17.44 -17.94 4.76
CA VAL A 111 -18.20 -19.14 4.39
C VAL A 111 -18.85 -18.97 3.02
#